data_497bd471b42cd2229495c408136499ab
#
_entry.id   497bd471b42cd2229495c408136499ab
#
_cell.length_a   1.000
_cell.length_b   1.000
_cell.length_c   1.000
_cell.angle_alpha   90.00
_cell.angle_beta   90.00
_cell.angle_gamma   90.00
#
_symmetry.space_group_name_H-M   'P 1'
#
loop_
_entity.id
_entity.type
_entity.pdbx_description
1 polymer ?
#
loop_
_entity_poly.entity_id
_entity_poly.type
_entity_poly.pdbx_seq_one_letter_code
_entity_poly.pdbx_strand_id
1 'polypeptide(L)'
;PRHFLTHNKKRYQYLNKIVPLRKCSDHEFLTFVETDNQFYHYPLHVTDLKKMPDKKKIKKELQKRSLLKIKNSKNMEDFWINSIGKTLYNKTINTYNKKMWLVDSTKKIDTFNWSPKGATLKSGPRAAWDKAISCYPKKINGYNDFFDLPKKKNLKILFKTNFKLISLKNKIFEINKVKKKFDIVISTISPDTYFKNKIYGELKFIGRDFHKIVFPSKEIFPKNVYFLYYANNEKFTRLVEYKKFTKHKSKTTLIGMEIPSNNGKYYPLPVKKEIEKSKKYISKFPKWFYSIGRAGTYRYEVDIDDCIEQALKLKDEINNNSFEGAFPIKKWL
;
A
#
# COMPACT_ATOMS: atom_id res chain seq x y z
N PRO A 1 3.59 -8.69 7.34
CA PRO A 1 3.54 -9.55 6.14
C PRO A 1 2.72 -8.89 5.04
N ARG A 2 3.08 -9.16 3.78
CA ARG A 2 2.35 -8.66 2.62
C ARG A 2 1.37 -9.74 2.17
N HIS A 3 0.09 -9.58 2.43
CA HIS A 3 -0.93 -10.46 1.87
C HIS A 3 -1.39 -9.97 0.50
N PHE A 4 -1.88 -10.86 -0.32
CA PHE A 4 -2.47 -10.54 -1.62
C PHE A 4 -3.95 -10.22 -1.43
N LEU A 5 -4.35 -9.07 -1.95
CA LEU A 5 -5.72 -8.58 -1.89
C LEU A 5 -6.17 -8.18 -3.29
N THR A 6 -7.31 -8.68 -3.75
CA THR A 6 -7.87 -8.32 -5.05
C THR A 6 -9.38 -8.50 -5.09
N HIS A 7 -10.07 -7.69 -5.89
CA HIS A 7 -11.46 -7.91 -6.30
C HIS A 7 -11.56 -8.69 -7.63
N ASN A 8 -10.42 -8.91 -8.31
CA ASN A 8 -10.37 -9.52 -9.63
C ASN A 8 -10.01 -11.00 -9.55
N LYS A 9 -10.99 -11.88 -9.87
CA LYS A 9 -10.83 -13.33 -9.86
C LYS A 9 -9.75 -13.82 -10.84
N LYS A 10 -9.59 -13.18 -12.01
CA LYS A 10 -8.56 -13.56 -12.99
C LYS A 10 -7.14 -13.29 -12.46
N ARG A 11 -6.92 -12.14 -11.77
CA ARG A 11 -5.64 -11.82 -11.13
C ARG A 11 -5.32 -12.79 -10.00
N TYR A 12 -6.33 -13.15 -9.19
CA TYR A 12 -6.16 -14.20 -8.18
C TYR A 12 -5.74 -15.52 -8.81
N GLN A 13 -6.44 -15.97 -9.85
CA GLN A 13 -6.12 -17.23 -10.55
C GLN A 13 -4.71 -17.21 -11.15
N TYR A 14 -4.32 -16.09 -11.78
CA TYR A 14 -2.98 -15.91 -12.34
C TYR A 14 -1.90 -16.10 -11.26
N LEU A 15 -1.99 -15.39 -10.14
CA LEU A 15 -0.98 -15.51 -9.08
C LEU A 15 -1.04 -16.89 -8.40
N ASN A 16 -2.25 -17.42 -8.14
CA ASN A 16 -2.43 -18.71 -7.47
C ASN A 16 -1.90 -19.90 -8.28
N LYS A 17 -1.85 -19.80 -9.61
CA LYS A 17 -1.23 -20.81 -10.48
C LYS A 17 0.29 -20.89 -10.28
N ILE A 18 0.92 -19.78 -9.93
CA ILE A 18 2.38 -19.67 -9.73
C ILE A 18 2.74 -19.90 -8.26
N VAL A 19 2.04 -19.21 -7.38
CA VAL A 19 2.22 -19.27 -5.92
C VAL A 19 0.92 -19.77 -5.31
N PRO A 20 0.84 -21.04 -4.87
CA PRO A 20 -0.36 -21.54 -4.22
C PRO A 20 -0.76 -20.70 -3.03
N LEU A 21 -1.98 -20.14 -3.06
CA LEU A 21 -2.49 -19.20 -2.07
C LEU A 21 -3.54 -19.84 -1.16
N ARG A 22 -3.55 -19.43 0.10
CA ARG A 22 -4.60 -19.72 1.07
C ARG A 22 -5.43 -18.46 1.29
N LYS A 23 -6.76 -18.60 1.24
CA LYS A 23 -7.67 -17.51 1.58
C LYS A 23 -7.62 -17.19 3.07
N CYS A 24 -7.69 -15.91 3.42
CA CYS A 24 -7.74 -15.35 4.76
C CYS A 24 -9.09 -14.62 4.93
N SER A 25 -10.20 -15.34 4.80
CA SER A 25 -11.55 -14.77 4.81
C SER A 25 -12.02 -14.29 6.19
N ASP A 26 -11.40 -14.82 7.24
CA ASP A 26 -11.67 -14.52 8.65
C ASP A 26 -10.85 -13.35 9.22
N HIS A 27 -10.04 -12.73 8.40
CA HIS A 27 -9.06 -11.73 8.79
C HIS A 27 -9.70 -10.46 9.36
N GLU A 28 -9.61 -10.27 10.67
CA GLU A 28 -10.09 -9.09 11.38
C GLU A 28 -8.94 -8.13 11.73
N PHE A 29 -9.27 -6.84 11.78
CA PHE A 29 -8.40 -5.79 12.32
C PHE A 29 -9.06 -5.17 13.54
N LEU A 30 -8.27 -4.88 14.56
CA LEU A 30 -8.71 -4.05 15.69
C LEU A 30 -7.89 -2.77 15.75
N THR A 31 -8.54 -1.69 16.17
CA THR A 31 -7.91 -0.39 16.42
C THR A 31 -8.09 -0.04 17.87
N PHE A 32 -7.00 0.18 18.58
CA PHE A 32 -7.02 0.73 19.94
C PHE A 32 -7.33 2.22 19.88
N VAL A 33 -8.28 2.66 20.69
CA VAL A 33 -8.65 4.06 20.90
C VAL A 33 -8.35 4.41 22.34
N GLU A 34 -7.28 5.18 22.56
CA GLU A 34 -6.74 5.52 23.87
C GLU A 34 -7.76 6.22 24.76
N THR A 35 -8.51 7.20 24.20
CA THR A 35 -9.54 7.96 24.96
C THR A 35 -10.66 7.09 25.50
N ASP A 36 -10.92 5.95 24.90
CA ASP A 36 -11.97 5.02 25.32
C ASP A 36 -11.39 3.82 26.06
N ASN A 37 -10.05 3.68 26.08
CA ASN A 37 -9.31 2.52 26.59
C ASN A 37 -9.86 1.19 26.01
N GLN A 38 -10.17 1.17 24.70
CA GLN A 38 -10.91 0.07 24.09
C GLN A 38 -10.45 -0.22 22.67
N PHE A 39 -10.52 -1.50 22.27
CA PHE A 39 -10.36 -1.93 20.88
C PHE A 39 -11.70 -1.93 20.14
N TYR A 40 -11.69 -1.39 18.93
CA TYR A 40 -12.81 -1.40 17.97
C TYR A 40 -12.39 -2.01 16.65
N HIS A 41 -13.33 -2.58 15.91
CA HIS A 41 -13.02 -3.12 14.58
C HIS A 41 -12.64 -2.02 13.59
N TYR A 42 -11.75 -2.35 12.68
CA TYR A 42 -11.43 -1.52 11.53
C TYR A 42 -11.50 -2.35 10.23
N PRO A 43 -12.34 -1.99 9.24
CA PRO A 43 -13.20 -0.80 9.18
C PRO A 43 -14.16 -0.68 10.36
N LEU A 44 -14.53 0.56 10.68
CA LEU A 44 -15.44 0.83 11.81
C LEU A 44 -16.75 0.06 11.64
N HIS A 45 -17.11 -0.73 12.63
CA HIS A 45 -18.28 -1.59 12.55
C HIS A 45 -19.46 -1.00 13.32
N VAL A 46 -20.68 -1.10 12.77
CA VAL A 46 -21.90 -0.53 13.39
C VAL A 46 -22.15 -1.05 14.81
N THR A 47 -21.76 -2.28 15.12
CA THR A 47 -21.90 -2.85 16.48
C THR A 47 -20.99 -2.17 17.49
N ASP A 48 -19.84 -1.67 17.07
CA ASP A 48 -18.89 -1.02 17.96
C ASP A 48 -19.33 0.41 18.32
N LEU A 49 -20.03 1.10 17.40
CA LEU A 49 -20.56 2.44 17.67
C LEU A 49 -21.51 2.47 18.88
N LYS A 50 -22.25 1.38 19.12
CA LYS A 50 -23.15 1.26 20.26
C LYS A 50 -22.42 1.22 21.59
N LYS A 51 -21.12 0.79 21.58
CA LYS A 51 -20.28 0.67 22.76
C LYS A 51 -19.46 1.92 23.03
N MET A 52 -19.33 2.84 22.05
CA MET A 52 -18.54 4.05 22.21
C MET A 52 -19.20 5.04 23.18
N PRO A 53 -18.41 5.70 24.08
CA PRO A 53 -18.94 6.74 24.96
C PRO A 53 -19.68 7.83 24.19
N ASP A 54 -19.13 8.28 23.07
CA ASP A 54 -19.65 9.36 22.22
C ASP A 54 -20.78 8.95 21.27
N LYS A 55 -21.41 7.79 21.44
CA LYS A 55 -22.39 7.22 20.50
C LYS A 55 -23.50 8.18 20.05
N LYS A 56 -24.01 9.02 20.96
CA LYS A 56 -25.06 10.02 20.65
C LYS A 56 -24.54 11.09 19.69
N LYS A 57 -23.34 11.61 19.92
CA LYS A 57 -22.69 12.61 19.07
C LYS A 57 -22.32 12.04 17.71
N ILE A 58 -21.75 10.85 17.68
CA ILE A 58 -21.40 10.12 16.47
C ILE A 58 -22.64 9.90 15.59
N LYS A 59 -23.76 9.47 16.19
CA LYS A 59 -25.03 9.28 15.46
C LYS A 59 -25.50 10.58 14.77
N LYS A 60 -25.46 11.72 15.48
CA LYS A 60 -25.81 13.03 14.92
C LYS A 60 -24.88 13.44 13.76
N GLU A 61 -23.58 13.20 13.89
CA GLU A 61 -22.62 13.50 12.84
C GLU A 61 -22.84 12.62 11.59
N LEU A 62 -23.11 11.33 11.77
CA LEU A 62 -23.38 10.39 10.68
C LEU A 62 -24.68 10.72 9.91
N GLN A 63 -25.71 11.26 10.58
CA GLN A 63 -26.94 11.72 9.94
C GLN A 63 -26.71 12.90 8.99
N LYS A 64 -25.68 13.72 9.22
CA LYS A 64 -25.33 14.88 8.38
C LYS A 64 -24.45 14.52 7.19
N ARG A 65 -24.19 13.25 6.93
CA ARG A 65 -23.36 12.80 5.79
C ARG A 65 -24.00 13.20 4.46
N SER A 66 -23.14 13.57 3.52
CA SER A 66 -23.55 13.89 2.15
C SER A 66 -22.53 13.28 1.17
N LEU A 67 -23.02 12.47 0.22
CA LEU A 67 -22.19 11.90 -0.83
C LEU A 67 -21.52 12.98 -1.68
N LEU A 68 -22.24 14.10 -1.92
CA LEU A 68 -21.69 15.23 -2.66
C LEU A 68 -20.50 15.87 -1.94
N LYS A 69 -20.60 16.08 -0.61
CA LYS A 69 -19.49 16.59 0.19
C LYS A 69 -18.30 15.64 0.21
N ILE A 70 -18.54 14.33 0.30
CA ILE A 70 -17.48 13.32 0.26
C ILE A 70 -16.77 13.38 -1.10
N LYS A 71 -17.52 13.41 -2.21
CA LYS A 71 -16.94 13.46 -3.57
C LYS A 71 -16.12 14.74 -3.81
N ASN A 72 -16.55 15.87 -3.25
CA ASN A 72 -15.91 17.17 -3.43
C ASN A 72 -14.82 17.47 -2.38
N SER A 73 -14.43 16.50 -1.58
CA SER A 73 -13.38 16.65 -0.58
C SER A 73 -12.04 17.00 -1.23
N LYS A 74 -11.34 18.01 -0.68
CA LYS A 74 -10.10 18.54 -1.25
C LYS A 74 -8.83 17.85 -0.73
N ASN A 75 -8.94 17.15 0.40
CA ASN A 75 -7.83 16.50 1.08
C ASN A 75 -8.36 15.35 1.95
N MET A 76 -7.44 14.62 2.59
CA MET A 76 -7.76 13.48 3.43
C MET A 76 -8.63 13.83 4.64
N GLU A 77 -8.38 14.97 5.29
CA GLU A 77 -9.16 15.42 6.45
C GLU A 77 -10.63 15.63 6.07
N ASP A 78 -10.86 16.43 5.00
CA ASP A 78 -12.22 16.70 4.51
C ASP A 78 -12.94 15.39 4.12
N PHE A 79 -12.23 14.50 3.41
CA PHE A 79 -12.78 13.23 2.97
C PHE A 79 -13.26 12.37 4.15
N TRP A 80 -12.43 12.21 5.19
CA TRP A 80 -12.77 11.39 6.32
C TRP A 80 -13.82 12.04 7.23
N ILE A 81 -13.74 13.35 7.49
CA ILE A 81 -14.76 14.06 8.29
C ILE A 81 -16.13 14.00 7.59
N ASN A 82 -16.18 14.23 6.28
CA ASN A 82 -17.41 14.11 5.49
C ASN A 82 -17.96 12.68 5.46
N SER A 83 -17.09 11.68 5.60
CA SER A 83 -17.46 10.25 5.50
C SER A 83 -17.95 9.65 6.81
N ILE A 84 -17.29 9.96 7.94
CA ILE A 84 -17.54 9.30 9.24
C ILE A 84 -17.82 10.27 10.39
N GLY A 85 -17.75 11.59 10.13
CA GLY A 85 -17.88 12.62 11.15
C GLY A 85 -16.59 12.94 11.88
N LYS A 86 -16.57 14.12 12.54
CA LYS A 86 -15.37 14.66 13.19
C LYS A 86 -14.94 13.81 14.41
N THR A 87 -15.93 13.29 15.17
CA THR A 87 -15.63 12.49 16.35
C THR A 87 -14.88 11.21 16.01
N LEU A 88 -15.38 10.40 15.08
CA LEU A 88 -14.72 9.17 14.64
C LEU A 88 -13.40 9.45 13.93
N TYR A 89 -13.34 10.50 13.12
CA TYR A 89 -12.10 10.95 12.49
C TYR A 89 -11.00 11.22 13.53
N ASN A 90 -11.28 11.97 14.57
CA ASN A 90 -10.30 12.28 15.62
C ASN A 90 -9.89 11.04 16.41
N LYS A 91 -10.83 10.14 16.73
CA LYS A 91 -10.54 8.91 17.48
C LYS A 91 -9.69 7.90 16.72
N THR A 92 -9.88 7.77 15.41
CA THR A 92 -9.36 6.60 14.68
C THR A 92 -8.48 6.93 13.48
N ILE A 93 -8.54 8.14 12.93
CA ILE A 93 -7.93 8.48 11.64
C ILE A 93 -6.85 9.56 11.75
N ASN A 94 -7.14 10.66 12.43
CA ASN A 94 -6.31 11.87 12.44
C ASN A 94 -4.88 11.58 12.91
N THR A 95 -4.70 11.23 14.18
CA THR A 95 -3.38 11.00 14.79
C THR A 95 -2.68 9.80 14.15
N TYR A 96 -3.42 8.73 13.82
CA TYR A 96 -2.88 7.60 13.08
C TYR A 96 -2.20 8.03 11.78
N ASN A 97 -2.86 8.86 10.96
CA ASN A 97 -2.32 9.25 9.67
C ASN A 97 -1.22 10.29 9.77
N LYS A 98 -1.28 11.22 10.73
CA LYS A 98 -0.14 12.11 11.03
C LYS A 98 1.11 11.31 11.35
N LYS A 99 0.99 10.32 12.22
CA LYS A 99 2.04 9.38 12.61
C LYS A 99 2.50 8.51 11.44
N MET A 100 1.55 7.89 10.72
CA MET A 100 1.81 7.00 9.59
C MET A 100 2.65 7.66 8.48
N TRP A 101 2.38 8.95 8.22
CA TRP A 101 2.97 9.72 7.13
C TRP A 101 4.01 10.74 7.57
N LEU A 102 4.29 10.83 8.88
CA LEU A 102 5.20 11.81 9.48
C LEU A 102 4.88 13.24 9.02
N VAL A 103 3.61 13.61 9.08
CA VAL A 103 3.10 14.93 8.73
C VAL A 103 2.42 15.59 9.93
N ASP A 104 2.47 16.89 10.02
CA ASP A 104 1.81 17.69 11.06
C ASP A 104 0.29 17.80 10.85
N SER A 105 -0.17 17.72 9.58
CA SER A 105 -1.58 17.84 9.21
C SER A 105 -1.99 16.90 8.10
N THR A 106 -3.14 16.23 8.27
CA THR A 106 -3.76 15.39 7.24
C THR A 106 -4.36 16.19 6.08
N LYS A 107 -4.49 17.52 6.21
CA LYS A 107 -4.85 18.43 5.10
C LYS A 107 -3.79 18.47 3.98
N LYS A 108 -2.54 18.14 4.31
CA LYS A 108 -1.44 18.07 3.32
C LYS A 108 -1.53 16.81 2.45
N ILE A 109 -2.22 15.78 2.93
CA ILE A 109 -2.38 14.48 2.26
C ILE A 109 -3.50 14.61 1.23
N ASP A 110 -3.33 13.99 0.07
CA ASP A 110 -4.37 13.91 -0.95
C ASP A 110 -5.56 13.04 -0.49
N THR A 111 -6.67 13.10 -1.21
CA THR A 111 -7.85 12.32 -0.86
C THR A 111 -7.57 10.83 -0.97
N PHE A 112 -8.04 10.07 0.03
CA PHE A 112 -7.85 8.61 0.11
C PHE A 112 -9.16 7.87 -0.23
N ASN A 113 -9.72 8.16 -1.38
CA ASN A 113 -10.92 7.50 -1.88
C ASN A 113 -10.69 6.06 -2.39
N TRP A 114 -9.44 5.65 -2.53
CA TRP A 114 -9.03 4.30 -2.94
C TRP A 114 -9.03 3.28 -1.82
N SER A 115 -9.15 3.69 -0.55
CA SER A 115 -9.06 2.75 0.57
C SER A 115 -10.11 1.65 0.44
N PRO A 116 -9.73 0.38 0.26
CA PRO A 116 -10.68 -0.73 0.17
C PRO A 116 -11.43 -0.95 1.48
N LYS A 117 -10.93 -0.39 2.58
CA LYS A 117 -11.63 -0.35 3.87
C LYS A 117 -12.76 0.66 3.89
N GLY A 118 -12.81 1.55 2.88
CA GLY A 118 -13.83 2.56 2.73
C GLY A 118 -13.87 3.59 3.86
N ALA A 119 -14.53 4.69 3.59
CA ALA A 119 -14.85 5.71 4.58
C ALA A 119 -16.30 5.54 5.09
N THR A 120 -16.84 4.34 5.06
CA THR A 120 -18.19 4.03 5.51
C THR A 120 -18.13 3.08 6.69
N LEU A 121 -19.19 3.12 7.49
CA LEU A 121 -19.39 2.13 8.52
C LEU A 121 -19.70 0.78 7.89
N LYS A 122 -19.08 -0.25 8.44
CA LYS A 122 -19.29 -1.62 8.03
C LYS A 122 -20.40 -2.27 8.84
N SER A 123 -21.24 -3.05 8.16
CA SER A 123 -22.22 -3.97 8.74
C SER A 123 -21.97 -5.39 8.22
N GLY A 124 -22.57 -6.40 8.84
CA GLY A 124 -22.39 -7.81 8.45
C GLY A 124 -21.13 -8.44 9.04
N PRO A 125 -20.37 -9.25 8.28
CA PRO A 125 -19.19 -9.94 8.80
C PRO A 125 -18.12 -8.96 9.30
N ARG A 126 -17.45 -9.31 10.40
CA ARG A 126 -16.39 -8.47 11.00
C ARG A 126 -15.07 -8.54 10.23
N ALA A 127 -14.89 -9.55 9.39
CA ALA A 127 -13.70 -9.67 8.55
C ALA A 127 -13.46 -8.38 7.73
N ALA A 128 -12.22 -7.89 7.72
CA ALA A 128 -11.89 -6.60 7.13
C ALA A 128 -12.08 -6.58 5.59
N TRP A 129 -12.01 -7.75 4.94
CA TRP A 129 -11.99 -7.92 3.49
C TRP A 129 -13.07 -8.88 2.98
N ASP A 130 -14.27 -8.82 3.56
CA ASP A 130 -15.39 -9.70 3.19
C ASP A 130 -15.84 -9.58 1.73
N LYS A 131 -15.60 -8.41 1.11
CA LYS A 131 -15.94 -8.14 -0.31
C LYS A 131 -14.77 -8.33 -1.28
N ALA A 132 -13.62 -8.80 -0.79
CA ALA A 132 -12.43 -9.00 -1.60
C ALA A 132 -11.80 -10.38 -1.33
N ILE A 133 -11.02 -10.87 -2.29
CA ILE A 133 -10.21 -12.08 -2.11
C ILE A 133 -8.93 -11.66 -1.37
N SER A 134 -8.85 -11.99 -0.08
CA SER A 134 -7.66 -11.82 0.75
C SER A 134 -6.93 -13.14 0.89
N CYS A 135 -5.66 -13.21 0.54
CA CYS A 135 -4.88 -14.43 0.48
C CYS A 135 -3.45 -14.26 0.99
N TYR A 136 -2.85 -15.38 1.36
CA TYR A 136 -1.44 -15.47 1.72
C TYR A 136 -0.82 -16.76 1.15
N PRO A 137 0.46 -16.79 0.77
CA PRO A 137 1.13 -17.99 0.27
C PRO A 137 1.00 -19.18 1.23
N LYS A 138 0.74 -20.38 0.70
CA LYS A 138 0.69 -21.60 1.49
C LYS A 138 2.07 -22.04 1.96
N LYS A 139 3.08 -21.89 1.10
CA LYS A 139 4.45 -22.28 1.40
C LYS A 139 5.12 -21.27 2.33
N ILE A 140 6.02 -21.74 3.19
CA ILE A 140 6.76 -20.91 4.15
C ILE A 140 7.73 -19.95 3.47
N ASN A 141 8.21 -20.27 2.26
CA ASN A 141 9.05 -19.41 1.44
C ASN A 141 8.29 -18.20 0.83
N GLY A 142 7.00 -18.06 1.12
CA GLY A 142 6.18 -16.94 0.68
C GLY A 142 6.02 -16.86 -0.84
N TYR A 143 6.43 -15.73 -1.43
CA TYR A 143 6.31 -15.46 -2.87
C TYR A 143 7.54 -15.87 -3.70
N ASN A 144 8.48 -16.63 -3.14
CA ASN A 144 9.74 -16.94 -3.83
C ASN A 144 9.51 -17.67 -5.15
N ASP A 145 8.51 -18.57 -5.22
CA ASP A 145 8.17 -19.26 -6.47
C ASP A 145 7.89 -18.30 -7.63
N PHE A 146 7.30 -17.13 -7.34
CA PHE A 146 7.08 -16.08 -8.33
C PHE A 146 8.39 -15.41 -8.77
N PHE A 147 9.26 -15.10 -7.82
CA PHE A 147 10.56 -14.48 -8.10
C PHE A 147 11.58 -15.43 -8.76
N ASP A 148 11.34 -16.74 -8.68
CA ASP A 148 12.17 -17.75 -9.35
C ASP A 148 11.77 -18.02 -10.81
N LEU A 149 10.59 -17.53 -11.25
CA LEU A 149 10.14 -17.67 -12.64
C LEU A 149 11.16 -17.15 -13.69
N PRO A 150 11.80 -15.98 -13.49
CA PRO A 150 12.78 -15.46 -14.45
C PRO A 150 13.94 -16.42 -14.69
N LYS A 151 14.39 -17.16 -13.68
CA LYS A 151 15.48 -18.15 -13.78
C LYS A 151 15.15 -19.27 -14.78
N LYS A 152 13.85 -19.58 -14.95
CA LYS A 152 13.36 -20.63 -15.86
C LYS A 152 13.14 -20.16 -17.29
N LYS A 153 13.35 -18.87 -17.60
CA LYS A 153 12.99 -18.22 -18.86
C LYS A 153 14.19 -17.64 -19.62
N ASN A 154 15.39 -18.12 -19.38
CA ASN A 154 16.62 -17.62 -20.00
C ASN A 154 16.84 -16.10 -19.85
N LEU A 155 16.32 -15.51 -18.77
CA LEU A 155 16.50 -14.10 -18.47
C LEU A 155 17.85 -13.89 -17.79
N LYS A 156 18.62 -12.93 -18.29
CA LYS A 156 19.86 -12.50 -17.64
C LYS A 156 19.52 -11.60 -16.44
N ILE A 157 19.79 -12.08 -15.24
CA ILE A 157 19.59 -11.33 -13.99
C ILE A 157 20.94 -10.82 -13.51
N LEU A 158 21.08 -9.52 -13.31
CA LEU A 158 22.26 -8.88 -12.77
C LEU A 158 21.96 -8.38 -11.35
N PHE A 159 22.52 -9.04 -10.34
CA PHE A 159 22.45 -8.62 -8.94
C PHE A 159 23.54 -7.61 -8.61
N LYS A 160 23.33 -6.80 -7.56
CA LYS A 160 24.30 -5.80 -7.06
C LYS A 160 24.85 -4.91 -8.20
N THR A 161 23.97 -4.54 -9.13
CA THR A 161 24.34 -3.82 -10.35
C THR A 161 24.06 -2.35 -10.20
N ASN A 162 25.08 -1.53 -10.41
CA ASN A 162 24.93 -0.08 -10.52
C ASN A 162 24.54 0.29 -11.95
N PHE A 163 23.52 1.12 -12.09
CA PHE A 163 23.11 1.66 -13.38
C PHE A 163 22.93 3.17 -13.32
N LYS A 164 23.14 3.82 -14.44
CA LYS A 164 22.96 5.26 -14.59
C LYS A 164 22.40 5.56 -15.97
N LEU A 165 21.41 6.45 -16.03
CA LEU A 165 20.94 6.98 -17.29
C LEU A 165 21.97 7.99 -17.82
N ILE A 166 22.45 7.74 -19.04
CA ILE A 166 23.41 8.63 -19.72
C ILE A 166 22.66 9.53 -20.72
N SER A 167 21.77 8.95 -21.54
CA SER A 167 21.03 9.71 -22.53
C SER A 167 19.65 9.09 -22.78
N LEU A 168 18.58 9.82 -22.46
CA LEU A 168 17.21 9.45 -22.88
C LEU A 168 17.04 9.49 -24.39
N LYS A 169 17.59 10.52 -25.06
CA LYS A 169 17.49 10.67 -26.52
C LYS A 169 18.09 9.48 -27.26
N ASN A 170 19.26 9.03 -26.85
CA ASN A 170 20.01 7.95 -27.50
C ASN A 170 19.75 6.56 -26.90
N LYS A 171 18.87 6.46 -25.89
CA LYS A 171 18.52 5.21 -25.19
C LYS A 171 19.74 4.53 -24.52
N ILE A 172 20.70 5.32 -23.98
CA ILE A 172 21.97 4.83 -23.44
C ILE A 172 21.92 4.83 -21.91
N PHE A 173 22.22 3.68 -21.34
CA PHE A 173 22.49 3.47 -19.93
C PHE A 173 23.91 3.01 -19.70
N GLU A 174 24.49 3.39 -18.56
CA GLU A 174 25.72 2.81 -18.07
C GLU A 174 25.39 1.75 -17.02
N ILE A 175 25.87 0.54 -17.22
CA ILE A 175 25.69 -0.61 -16.33
C ILE A 175 27.07 -1.09 -15.95
N ASN A 176 27.42 -0.99 -14.64
CA ASN A 176 28.76 -1.35 -14.15
C ASN A 176 29.89 -0.71 -14.98
N LYS A 177 29.79 0.59 -15.27
CA LYS A 177 30.73 1.39 -16.10
C LYS A 177 30.73 1.08 -17.60
N VAL A 178 29.88 0.17 -18.09
CA VAL A 178 29.76 -0.17 -19.53
C VAL A 178 28.50 0.49 -20.08
N LYS A 179 28.65 1.28 -21.16
CA LYS A 179 27.52 1.90 -21.87
C LYS A 179 26.78 0.88 -22.72
N LYS A 180 25.46 0.84 -22.60
CA LYS A 180 24.58 -0.06 -23.36
C LYS A 180 23.36 0.69 -23.86
N LYS A 181 22.89 0.32 -25.04
CA LYS A 181 21.65 0.83 -25.65
C LYS A 181 20.52 -0.18 -25.44
N PHE A 182 19.30 0.32 -25.16
CA PHE A 182 18.12 -0.51 -24.95
C PHE A 182 16.96 0.02 -25.77
N ASP A 183 16.21 -0.86 -26.42
CA ASP A 183 15.02 -0.49 -27.21
C ASP A 183 13.85 -0.11 -26.31
N ILE A 184 13.67 -0.87 -25.21
CA ILE A 184 12.61 -0.68 -24.22
C ILE A 184 13.23 -0.75 -22.83
N VAL A 185 12.75 0.11 -21.92
CA VAL A 185 13.09 0.09 -20.49
C VAL A 185 11.81 0.02 -19.68
N ILE A 186 11.74 -0.95 -18.77
CA ILE A 186 10.67 -1.07 -17.80
C ILE A 186 11.26 -0.83 -16.42
N SER A 187 10.82 0.25 -15.76
CA SER A 187 11.31 0.67 -14.46
C SER A 187 10.26 0.45 -13.37
N THR A 188 10.71 -0.06 -12.22
CA THR A 188 9.88 -0.19 -11.01
C THR A 188 10.41 0.63 -9.84
N ILE A 189 11.44 1.46 -10.06
CA ILE A 189 12.05 2.32 -9.04
C ILE A 189 11.57 3.77 -9.16
N SER A 190 11.89 4.58 -8.14
CA SER A 190 11.46 5.98 -8.09
C SER A 190 11.95 6.78 -9.30
N PRO A 191 11.08 7.55 -10.00
CA PRO A 191 11.40 8.21 -11.25
C PRO A 191 12.49 9.29 -11.12
N ASP A 192 12.65 9.93 -9.96
CA ASP A 192 13.72 10.91 -9.71
C ASP A 192 15.14 10.30 -9.77
N THR A 193 15.26 8.97 -9.63
CA THR A 193 16.54 8.25 -9.69
C THR A 193 17.25 8.39 -11.04
N TYR A 194 16.49 8.61 -12.13
CA TYR A 194 17.02 8.69 -13.48
C TYR A 194 17.56 10.07 -13.87
N PHE A 195 17.29 11.11 -13.07
CA PHE A 195 17.64 12.48 -13.41
C PHE A 195 18.79 12.97 -12.54
N LYS A 196 19.88 13.39 -13.22
CA LYS A 196 21.04 14.00 -12.57
C LYS A 196 20.59 15.21 -11.75
N ASN A 197 21.15 15.35 -10.54
CA ASN A 197 20.84 16.43 -9.60
C ASN A 197 19.34 16.53 -9.21
N LYS A 198 18.54 15.50 -9.51
CA LYS A 198 17.10 15.48 -9.16
C LYS A 198 16.41 16.81 -9.47
N ILE A 199 16.37 17.16 -10.75
CA ILE A 199 15.98 18.49 -11.30
C ILE A 199 14.72 19.14 -10.69
N TYR A 200 13.81 18.35 -10.13
CA TYR A 200 12.61 18.81 -9.42
C TYR A 200 12.70 18.56 -7.89
N GLY A 201 13.87 18.15 -7.39
CA GLY A 201 14.12 17.73 -6.01
C GLY A 201 13.77 16.25 -5.75
N GLU A 202 14.31 15.69 -4.69
CA GLU A 202 14.09 14.30 -4.30
C GLU A 202 12.62 14.02 -4.00
N LEU A 203 12.13 12.86 -4.46
CA LEU A 203 10.81 12.35 -4.09
C LEU A 203 10.87 11.71 -2.69
N LYS A 204 9.96 12.16 -1.82
CA LYS A 204 9.93 11.72 -0.43
C LYS A 204 9.20 10.40 -0.27
N PHE A 205 9.76 9.53 0.55
CA PHE A 205 9.18 8.24 0.94
C PHE A 205 9.13 8.14 2.46
N ILE A 206 8.22 7.34 2.95
CA ILE A 206 8.17 6.96 4.36
C ILE A 206 8.66 5.53 4.50
N GLY A 207 9.58 5.33 5.42
CA GLY A 207 10.10 4.03 5.83
C GLY A 207 9.37 3.45 7.04
N ARG A 208 9.93 2.37 7.54
CA ARG A 208 9.44 1.67 8.74
C ARG A 208 10.59 1.06 9.49
N ASP A 209 10.62 1.28 10.79
CA ASP A 209 11.43 0.49 11.70
C ASP A 209 10.59 -0.67 12.22
N PHE A 210 11.18 -1.86 12.25
CA PHE A 210 10.52 -3.09 12.66
C PHE A 210 11.18 -3.65 13.90
N HIS A 211 10.43 -3.70 15.00
CA HIS A 211 10.84 -4.41 16.19
C HIS A 211 10.18 -5.78 16.24
N LYS A 212 10.96 -6.81 16.51
CA LYS A 212 10.52 -8.20 16.57
C LYS A 212 10.50 -8.65 18.02
N ILE A 213 9.33 -9.13 18.48
CA ILE A 213 9.14 -9.61 19.84
C ILE A 213 8.65 -11.05 19.76
N VAL A 214 9.40 -11.96 20.37
CA VAL A 214 9.02 -13.38 20.45
C VAL A 214 8.40 -13.67 21.81
N PHE A 215 7.22 -14.28 21.79
CA PHE A 215 6.50 -14.69 22.99
C PHE A 215 6.48 -16.21 23.14
N PRO A 216 6.64 -16.73 24.37
CA PRO A 216 6.57 -18.17 24.66
C PRO A 216 5.12 -18.67 24.73
N SER A 217 4.33 -18.32 23.72
CA SER A 217 2.93 -18.71 23.58
C SER A 217 2.62 -19.05 22.13
N LYS A 218 1.66 -19.97 21.92
CA LYS A 218 1.25 -20.34 20.56
C LYS A 218 0.67 -19.17 19.77
N GLU A 219 -0.16 -18.36 20.41
CA GLU A 219 -0.82 -17.18 19.84
C GLU A 219 -1.08 -16.17 20.96
N ILE A 220 -1.09 -14.86 20.64
CA ILE A 220 -1.39 -13.78 21.58
C ILE A 220 -2.64 -13.04 21.16
N PHE A 221 -2.82 -12.77 19.85
CA PHE A 221 -4.00 -12.06 19.38
C PHE A 221 -5.21 -12.99 19.35
N PRO A 222 -6.43 -12.46 19.50
CA PRO A 222 -7.66 -13.24 19.32
C PRO A 222 -7.65 -14.01 18.00
N LYS A 223 -8.39 -15.13 17.93
CA LYS A 223 -8.31 -16.11 16.84
C LYS A 223 -8.25 -15.50 15.44
N ASN A 224 -9.14 -14.58 15.12
CA ASN A 224 -9.27 -14.00 13.78
C ASN A 224 -8.56 -12.63 13.64
N VAL A 225 -7.90 -12.15 14.69
CA VAL A 225 -7.22 -10.86 14.68
C VAL A 225 -5.78 -11.03 14.19
N TYR A 226 -5.45 -10.36 13.09
CA TYR A 226 -4.13 -10.44 12.46
C TYR A 226 -3.30 -9.18 12.71
N PHE A 227 -4.00 -8.04 12.86
CA PHE A 227 -3.41 -6.74 13.15
C PHE A 227 -4.11 -6.05 14.31
N LEU A 228 -3.30 -5.42 15.16
CA LEU A 228 -3.75 -4.41 16.10
C LEU A 228 -3.21 -3.07 15.63
N TYR A 229 -4.08 -2.14 15.32
CA TYR A 229 -3.74 -0.76 14.99
C TYR A 229 -3.81 0.11 16.24
N TYR A 230 -2.94 1.10 16.32
CA TYR A 230 -2.88 2.06 17.41
C TYR A 230 -3.08 3.46 16.85
N ALA A 231 -4.22 4.05 17.17
CA ALA A 231 -4.72 5.23 16.47
C ALA A 231 -4.25 6.55 17.08
N ASN A 232 -3.69 6.56 18.27
CA ASN A 232 -3.44 7.78 19.05
C ASN A 232 -1.94 8.05 19.27
N ASN A 233 -1.52 8.27 20.50
CA ASN A 233 -0.20 8.85 20.83
C ASN A 233 0.97 7.85 20.82
N GLU A 234 0.71 6.57 20.76
CA GLU A 234 1.75 5.55 20.69
C GLU A 234 2.67 5.79 19.47
N LYS A 235 3.97 5.64 19.63
CA LYS A 235 4.95 5.87 18.55
C LYS A 235 4.79 4.90 17.38
N PHE A 236 4.32 3.68 17.64
CA PHE A 236 4.07 2.67 16.62
C PHE A 236 2.66 2.77 16.04
N THR A 237 2.48 2.28 14.83
CA THR A 237 1.19 2.30 14.13
C THR A 237 0.43 0.99 14.26
N ARG A 238 1.14 -0.14 14.33
CA ARG A 238 0.51 -1.46 14.40
C ARG A 238 1.41 -2.54 14.97
N LEU A 239 0.77 -3.54 15.54
CA LEU A 239 1.34 -4.84 15.85
C LEU A 239 0.78 -5.89 14.90
N VAL A 240 1.63 -6.84 14.51
CA VAL A 240 1.27 -7.91 13.57
C VAL A 240 1.67 -9.25 14.16
N GLU A 241 0.75 -10.19 14.30
CA GLU A 241 1.07 -11.57 14.63
C GLU A 241 1.29 -12.37 13.33
N TYR A 242 2.55 -12.58 12.95
CA TYR A 242 2.90 -13.17 11.65
C TYR A 242 2.38 -14.59 11.47
N LYS A 243 2.28 -15.35 12.55
CA LYS A 243 1.77 -16.74 12.54
C LYS A 243 0.34 -16.81 12.02
N LYS A 244 -0.48 -15.78 12.25
CA LYS A 244 -1.86 -15.72 11.71
C LYS A 244 -1.88 -15.83 10.18
N PHE A 245 -0.91 -15.19 9.49
CA PHE A 245 -0.75 -15.30 8.05
C PHE A 245 -0.06 -16.59 7.61
N THR A 246 1.09 -16.91 8.22
CA THR A 246 1.92 -18.03 7.76
C THR A 246 1.34 -19.39 8.12
N LYS A 247 0.50 -19.47 9.17
CA LYS A 247 0.01 -20.71 9.80
C LYS A 247 1.15 -21.64 10.24
N HIS A 248 2.31 -21.07 10.52
CA HIS A 248 3.46 -21.81 11.00
C HIS A 248 3.17 -22.44 12.36
N LYS A 249 3.45 -23.73 12.49
CA LYS A 249 3.27 -24.48 13.75
C LYS A 249 4.50 -24.30 14.62
N SER A 250 4.35 -23.65 15.78
CA SER A 250 5.40 -23.44 16.77
C SER A 250 4.79 -23.23 18.16
N LYS A 251 5.53 -23.53 19.20
CA LYS A 251 5.16 -23.21 20.61
C LYS A 251 5.28 -21.73 20.92
N THR A 252 6.05 -20.98 20.13
CA THR A 252 6.27 -19.54 20.25
C THR A 252 5.56 -18.78 19.15
N THR A 253 5.28 -17.47 19.35
CA THR A 253 4.78 -16.59 18.30
C THR A 253 5.62 -15.33 18.15
N LEU A 254 5.75 -14.82 16.92
CA LEU A 254 6.46 -13.60 16.59
C LEU A 254 5.47 -12.47 16.34
N ILE A 255 5.63 -11.40 17.12
CA ILE A 255 4.93 -10.12 16.93
C ILE A 255 5.90 -9.14 16.27
N GLY A 256 5.48 -8.50 15.21
CA GLY A 256 6.17 -7.36 14.61
C GLY A 256 5.51 -6.05 15.02
N MET A 257 6.29 -5.14 15.57
CA MET A 257 5.89 -3.76 15.85
C MET A 257 6.41 -2.86 14.73
N GLU A 258 5.52 -2.08 14.12
CA GLU A 258 5.88 -1.18 13.02
C GLU A 258 5.83 0.28 13.46
N ILE A 259 6.98 0.95 13.37
CA ILE A 259 7.16 2.36 13.70
C ILE A 259 7.45 3.11 12.39
N PRO A 260 6.66 4.13 12.03
CA PRO A 260 6.96 4.99 10.88
C PRO A 260 8.29 5.73 11.11
N SER A 261 9.13 5.76 10.10
CA SER A 261 10.43 6.41 10.15
C SER A 261 10.86 6.96 8.79
N ASN A 262 11.93 7.71 8.76
CA ASN A 262 12.57 8.14 7.53
C ASN A 262 13.57 7.10 6.98
N ASN A 263 13.70 5.95 7.64
CA ASN A 263 14.59 4.86 7.25
C ASN A 263 13.97 4.02 6.13
N GLY A 264 14.57 4.07 4.95
CA GLY A 264 14.11 3.30 3.79
C GLY A 264 13.00 3.99 2.97
N LYS A 265 12.85 3.55 1.73
CA LYS A 265 11.87 4.08 0.75
C LYS A 265 10.76 3.04 0.52
N TYR A 266 9.89 2.82 1.52
CA TYR A 266 8.84 1.80 1.41
C TYR A 266 7.53 2.32 0.81
N TYR A 267 7.15 3.55 1.17
CA TYR A 267 5.87 4.12 0.75
C TYR A 267 6.06 5.53 0.17
N PRO A 268 5.66 5.78 -1.08
CA PRO A 268 5.56 7.14 -1.61
C PRO A 268 4.73 8.02 -0.66
N LEU A 269 5.23 9.21 -0.33
CA LEU A 269 4.51 10.12 0.53
C LEU A 269 3.33 10.75 -0.23
N PRO A 270 2.05 10.48 0.14
CA PRO A 270 0.89 10.86 -0.66
C PRO A 270 0.45 12.32 -0.41
N VAL A 271 1.40 13.26 -0.37
CA VAL A 271 1.10 14.69 -0.30
C VAL A 271 1.06 15.30 -1.69
N LYS A 272 0.14 16.23 -1.93
CA LYS A 272 -0.08 16.84 -3.25
C LYS A 272 1.20 17.32 -3.92
N LYS A 273 2.03 18.06 -3.18
CA LYS A 273 3.33 18.58 -3.69
C LYS A 273 4.25 17.47 -4.22
N GLU A 274 4.32 16.33 -3.53
CA GLU A 274 5.17 15.21 -3.95
C GLU A 274 4.56 14.46 -5.16
N ILE A 275 3.24 14.34 -5.19
CA ILE A 275 2.52 13.75 -6.33
C ILE A 275 2.74 14.60 -7.60
N GLU A 276 2.58 15.91 -7.50
CA GLU A 276 2.83 16.83 -8.64
C GLU A 276 4.29 16.78 -9.10
N LYS A 277 5.24 16.74 -8.16
CA LYS A 277 6.65 16.56 -8.45
C LYS A 277 6.91 15.25 -9.21
N SER A 278 6.30 14.16 -8.80
CA SER A 278 6.45 12.86 -9.47
C SER A 278 5.91 12.89 -10.89
N LYS A 279 4.77 13.57 -11.13
CA LYS A 279 4.22 13.79 -12.47
C LYS A 279 5.20 14.50 -13.40
N LYS A 280 5.89 15.52 -12.90
CA LYS A 280 6.92 16.25 -13.66
C LYS A 280 8.08 15.34 -14.09
N TYR A 281 8.52 14.42 -13.21
CA TYR A 281 9.55 13.44 -13.57
C TYR A 281 9.04 12.46 -14.62
N ILE A 282 7.87 11.86 -14.38
CA ILE A 282 7.30 10.83 -15.27
C ILE A 282 7.00 11.41 -16.66
N SER A 283 6.57 12.68 -16.77
CA SER A 283 6.30 13.32 -18.07
C SER A 283 7.55 13.53 -18.92
N LYS A 284 8.76 13.39 -18.37
CA LYS A 284 10.03 13.46 -19.10
C LYS A 284 10.42 12.14 -19.74
N PHE A 285 9.79 11.03 -19.37
CA PHE A 285 10.09 9.73 -19.95
C PHE A 285 9.53 9.64 -21.38
N PRO A 286 10.34 9.20 -22.35
CA PRO A 286 9.88 8.96 -23.73
C PRO A 286 9.00 7.71 -23.82
N LYS A 287 8.36 7.50 -24.98
CA LYS A 287 7.42 6.39 -25.20
C LYS A 287 8.00 4.99 -24.99
N TRP A 288 9.29 4.80 -25.16
CA TRP A 288 9.99 3.53 -24.96
C TRP A 288 10.37 3.25 -23.48
N PHE A 289 10.13 4.20 -22.56
CA PHE A 289 10.45 4.08 -21.16
C PHE A 289 9.17 3.97 -20.32
N TYR A 290 8.95 2.83 -19.70
CA TYR A 290 7.77 2.53 -18.91
C TYR A 290 8.11 2.56 -17.43
N SER A 291 7.41 3.39 -16.66
CA SER A 291 7.52 3.45 -15.21
C SER A 291 6.28 2.84 -14.58
N ILE A 292 6.43 1.69 -13.93
CA ILE A 292 5.33 0.90 -13.37
C ILE A 292 5.56 0.53 -11.91
N GLY A 293 4.55 -0.04 -11.26
CA GLY A 293 4.61 -0.41 -9.85
C GLY A 293 4.51 0.77 -8.90
N ARG A 294 4.44 0.49 -7.60
CA ARG A 294 4.21 1.52 -6.56
C ARG A 294 5.26 2.62 -6.56
N ALA A 295 6.55 2.27 -6.59
CA ALA A 295 7.61 3.26 -6.59
C ALA A 295 7.78 3.92 -7.95
N GLY A 296 7.69 3.18 -9.06
CA GLY A 296 7.83 3.72 -10.42
C GLY A 296 6.74 4.72 -10.79
N THR A 297 5.49 4.47 -10.39
CA THR A 297 4.38 5.42 -10.59
C THR A 297 4.27 6.46 -9.47
N TYR A 298 5.06 6.32 -8.41
CA TYR A 298 4.99 7.13 -7.20
C TYR A 298 3.58 7.20 -6.61
N ARG A 299 2.86 6.06 -6.56
CA ARG A 299 1.47 5.98 -6.07
C ARG A 299 1.36 4.96 -4.95
N TYR A 300 0.99 5.43 -3.76
CA TYR A 300 0.84 4.56 -2.58
C TYR A 300 -0.24 3.50 -2.76
N GLU A 301 -1.31 3.82 -3.46
CA GLU A 301 -2.46 2.95 -3.69
C GLU A 301 -2.16 1.71 -4.55
N VAL A 302 -1.10 1.72 -5.34
CA VAL A 302 -0.71 0.58 -6.18
C VAL A 302 -0.32 -0.61 -5.32
N ASP A 303 -1.11 -1.66 -5.37
CA ASP A 303 -0.90 -2.93 -4.67
C ASP A 303 -0.40 -4.05 -5.61
N ILE A 304 -0.23 -5.27 -5.10
CA ILE A 304 0.33 -6.39 -5.88
C ILE A 304 -0.54 -6.71 -7.10
N ASP A 305 -1.85 -6.69 -6.95
CA ASP A 305 -2.77 -6.98 -8.05
C ASP A 305 -2.76 -5.88 -9.12
N ASP A 306 -2.56 -4.61 -8.74
CA ASP A 306 -2.37 -3.51 -9.67
C ASP A 306 -1.04 -3.65 -10.43
N CYS A 307 0.03 -4.09 -9.77
CA CYS A 307 1.31 -4.37 -10.43
C CYS A 307 1.16 -5.49 -11.47
N ILE A 308 0.40 -6.54 -11.16
CA ILE A 308 0.10 -7.62 -12.12
C ILE A 308 -0.68 -7.05 -13.33
N GLU A 309 -1.69 -6.23 -13.08
CA GLU A 309 -2.45 -5.60 -14.17
C GLU A 309 -1.58 -4.71 -15.05
N GLN A 310 -0.75 -3.86 -14.44
CA GLN A 310 0.18 -3.00 -15.16
C GLN A 310 1.11 -3.81 -16.05
N ALA A 311 1.68 -4.91 -15.53
CA ALA A 311 2.58 -5.78 -16.29
C ALA A 311 1.87 -6.48 -17.44
N LEU A 312 0.63 -6.96 -17.25
CA LEU A 312 -0.15 -7.59 -18.30
C LEU A 312 -0.53 -6.61 -19.42
N LYS A 313 -0.99 -5.41 -19.06
CA LYS A 313 -1.30 -4.36 -20.04
C LYS A 313 -0.06 -3.92 -20.81
N LEU A 314 1.07 -3.76 -20.12
CA LEU A 314 2.33 -3.39 -20.75
C LEU A 314 2.79 -4.48 -21.75
N LYS A 315 2.64 -5.76 -21.40
CA LYS A 315 2.92 -6.88 -22.32
C LYS A 315 2.11 -6.73 -23.61
N ASP A 316 0.81 -6.42 -23.50
CA ASP A 316 -0.06 -6.28 -24.67
C ASP A 316 0.33 -5.04 -25.51
N GLU A 317 0.67 -3.91 -24.89
CA GLU A 317 1.17 -2.72 -25.58
C GLU A 317 2.48 -3.00 -26.35
N ILE A 318 3.43 -3.71 -25.74
CA ILE A 318 4.69 -4.08 -26.40
C ILE A 318 4.45 -5.02 -27.58
N ASN A 319 3.61 -6.04 -27.41
CA ASN A 319 3.31 -7.00 -28.47
C ASN A 319 2.60 -6.38 -29.66
N ASN A 320 1.77 -5.37 -29.43
CA ASN A 320 0.99 -4.68 -30.47
C ASN A 320 1.74 -3.46 -31.05
N ASN A 321 3.00 -3.22 -30.65
CA ASN A 321 3.77 -2.02 -30.99
C ASN A 321 3.03 -0.71 -30.68
N SER A 322 2.08 -0.73 -29.71
CA SER A 322 1.30 0.42 -29.30
C SER A 322 1.96 1.12 -28.11
N PHE A 323 3.04 1.82 -28.37
CA PHE A 323 3.79 2.55 -27.33
C PHE A 323 3.09 3.86 -26.95
N GLU A 324 2.20 3.82 -25.98
CA GLU A 324 1.52 5.03 -25.48
C GLU A 324 2.37 5.88 -24.52
N GLY A 325 3.59 5.46 -24.20
CA GLY A 325 4.52 6.20 -23.33
C GLY A 325 4.38 5.84 -21.85
N ALA A 326 4.95 6.71 -20.99
CA ALA A 326 5.06 6.45 -19.55
C ALA A 326 3.75 5.97 -18.93
N PHE A 327 3.69 4.69 -18.69
CA PHE A 327 2.59 4.00 -18.07
C PHE A 327 2.54 4.38 -16.57
N PRO A 328 1.44 4.74 -16.02
CA PRO A 328 0.13 5.09 -16.52
C PRO A 328 -0.27 6.53 -16.16
N ILE A 329 0.40 7.54 -16.66
CA ILE A 329 0.02 8.94 -16.33
C ILE A 329 -1.40 9.24 -16.79
N LYS A 330 -1.83 8.70 -17.93
CA LYS A 330 -3.14 8.98 -18.50
C LYS A 330 -4.28 8.11 -17.94
N LYS A 331 -3.98 6.91 -17.41
CA LYS A 331 -5.01 5.93 -17.01
C LYS A 331 -5.27 5.85 -15.50
N TRP A 332 -4.39 6.43 -14.67
CA TRP A 332 -4.45 6.30 -13.21
C TRP A 332 -4.53 7.65 -12.48
N LEU A 333 -4.62 8.74 -13.20
CA LEU A 333 -4.90 10.08 -12.76
C LEU A 333 -6.32 10.45 -13.10
#